data_a91a01e7070f0da521f276eaf7b97b4b
#
_entry.id   a91a01e7070f0da521f276eaf7b97b4b
#
_cell.length_a   1.000
_cell.length_b   1.000
_cell.length_c   1.000
_cell.angle_alpha   90.00
_cell.angle_beta   90.00
_cell.angle_gamma   90.00
#
_symmetry.space_group_name_H-M   'P 1'
#
loop_
_entity.id
_entity.type
_entity.pdbx_description
1 polymer ?
#
loop_
_entity_poly.entity_id
_entity_poly.type
_entity_poly.pdbx_seq_one_letter_code
_entity_poly.pdbx_strand_id
1 'polypeptide(L)'
;MALILTIAMSAVLLTAFIIAVYWRNVECVGEIPTSFLTFMAILFTSGLDVGLIMFPIPDFNIYANEASYAFTNPLALEFGFWGFLVWGFYFTTIFYFCIVEPKLKLFEIPLIKWTNNIVIIGTCAFSAYLFLVYLPDFIVAISDPLKYGLVGTVVLIAAASSTHIRYVKILSIGSTWLFFGLIFGMWWSGDMGLGGLASSMMNIGDYFYNINHYLAPITDYHQFYLYWWFAWSIMIGQFISRFVSGLKAWQLLGALLVVPSIPIAIWFSVLYFYFDNGMDIASIWRIAMVGVGVIFVINSLDSLMRLYTRNIGMTVERLGRLKYVASNWLIMVSLVLLYQFTPLQIEW
;
A
#
# COMPACT_ATOMS: atom_id res chain seq x y z
N MET A 1 -1.67 -24.29 -1.51
CA MET A 1 -1.44 -22.84 -1.73
C MET A 1 -0.30 -22.32 -0.86
N ALA A 2 -0.26 -22.60 0.45
CA ALA A 2 0.80 -22.14 1.36
C ALA A 2 2.23 -22.44 0.87
N LEU A 3 2.49 -23.66 0.38
CA LEU A 3 3.82 -24.05 -0.14
C LEU A 3 4.27 -23.14 -1.31
N ILE A 4 3.37 -22.79 -2.22
CA ILE A 4 3.68 -21.91 -3.37
C ILE A 4 4.11 -20.53 -2.88
N LEU A 5 3.37 -19.97 -1.91
CA LEU A 5 3.69 -18.66 -1.31
C LEU A 5 5.02 -18.70 -0.55
N THR A 6 5.28 -19.76 0.21
CA THR A 6 6.56 -19.92 0.93
C THR A 6 7.75 -19.99 -0.06
N ILE A 7 7.60 -20.71 -1.17
CA ILE A 7 8.62 -20.76 -2.23
C ILE A 7 8.78 -19.38 -2.86
N ALA A 8 7.68 -18.70 -3.19
CA ALA A 8 7.73 -17.37 -3.79
C ALA A 8 8.38 -16.34 -2.85
N MET A 9 8.02 -16.36 -1.56
CA MET A 9 8.63 -15.50 -0.53
C MET A 9 10.14 -15.74 -0.45
N SER A 10 10.55 -17.01 -0.33
CA SER A 10 11.95 -17.40 -0.29
C SER A 10 12.71 -16.95 -1.54
N ALA A 11 12.10 -17.11 -2.72
CA ALA A 11 12.69 -16.68 -3.99
C ALA A 11 12.89 -15.16 -4.06
N VAL A 12 11.92 -14.38 -3.59
CA VAL A 12 12.03 -12.89 -3.54
C VAL A 12 13.15 -12.47 -2.61
N LEU A 13 13.20 -13.02 -1.39
CA LEU A 13 14.22 -12.67 -0.40
C LEU A 13 15.63 -13.09 -0.88
N LEU A 14 15.75 -14.29 -1.46
CA LEU A 14 17.00 -14.74 -2.07
C LEU A 14 17.41 -13.80 -3.22
N THR A 15 16.48 -13.41 -4.07
CA THR A 15 16.74 -12.48 -5.17
C THR A 15 17.20 -11.12 -4.63
N ALA A 16 16.53 -10.57 -3.62
CA ALA A 16 16.92 -9.33 -2.96
C ALA A 16 18.35 -9.43 -2.39
N PHE A 17 18.66 -10.54 -1.71
CA PHE A 17 19.99 -10.80 -1.19
C PHE A 17 21.05 -10.88 -2.31
N ILE A 18 20.79 -11.63 -3.37
CA ILE A 18 21.69 -11.74 -4.52
C ILE A 18 21.95 -10.37 -5.16
N ILE A 19 20.91 -9.55 -5.36
CA ILE A 19 21.04 -8.19 -5.89
C ILE A 19 21.91 -7.34 -4.94
N ALA A 20 21.64 -7.40 -3.64
CA ALA A 20 22.36 -6.62 -2.64
C ALA A 20 23.85 -7.00 -2.53
N VAL A 21 24.22 -8.23 -2.84
CA VAL A 21 25.61 -8.71 -2.79
C VAL A 21 26.33 -8.47 -4.11
N TYR A 22 25.78 -9.00 -5.21
CA TYR A 22 26.49 -9.02 -6.51
C TYR A 22 26.28 -7.78 -7.35
N TRP A 23 25.11 -7.10 -7.24
CA TRP A 23 24.77 -5.89 -8.01
C TRP A 23 24.63 -4.65 -7.15
N ARG A 24 25.19 -4.66 -5.93
CA ARG A 24 25.07 -3.58 -4.94
C ARG A 24 25.36 -2.17 -5.47
N ASN A 25 26.30 -2.05 -6.41
CA ASN A 25 26.75 -0.75 -6.95
C ASN A 25 26.04 -0.36 -8.26
N VAL A 26 25.11 -1.17 -8.75
CA VAL A 26 24.31 -0.82 -9.95
C VAL A 26 23.37 0.31 -9.58
N GLU A 27 23.36 1.35 -10.39
CA GLU A 27 22.50 2.51 -10.22
C GLU A 27 21.12 2.27 -10.86
N CYS A 28 20.08 2.45 -10.08
CA CYS A 28 18.71 2.47 -10.55
C CYS A 28 18.32 3.91 -10.91
N VAL A 29 18.02 4.14 -12.18
CA VAL A 29 17.60 5.46 -12.69
C VAL A 29 16.29 5.28 -13.44
N GLY A 30 15.28 6.08 -13.08
CA GLY A 30 13.98 6.07 -13.73
C GLY A 30 13.86 7.08 -14.86
N GLU A 31 12.75 7.02 -15.61
CA GLU A 31 12.44 7.93 -16.73
C GLU A 31 12.19 9.38 -16.30
N ILE A 32 11.69 9.58 -15.07
CA ILE A 32 11.28 10.89 -14.50
C ILE A 32 11.89 11.02 -13.11
N PRO A 33 13.22 11.10 -12.99
CA PRO A 33 13.88 11.11 -11.69
C PRO A 33 13.40 12.28 -10.83
N THR A 34 13.24 12.03 -9.52
CA THR A 34 12.80 13.03 -8.55
C THR A 34 13.78 13.08 -7.38
N SER A 35 13.69 14.10 -6.52
CA SER A 35 14.47 14.13 -5.29
C SER A 35 14.15 12.91 -4.41
N PHE A 36 15.10 12.49 -3.59
CA PHE A 36 14.94 11.33 -2.69
C PHE A 36 13.66 11.42 -1.84
N LEU A 37 13.39 12.56 -1.22
CA LEU A 37 12.19 12.76 -0.40
C LEU A 37 10.91 12.65 -1.22
N THR A 38 10.88 13.21 -2.43
CA THR A 38 9.72 13.09 -3.32
C THR A 38 9.53 11.64 -3.78
N PHE A 39 10.60 10.93 -4.11
CA PHE A 39 10.56 9.51 -4.45
C PHE A 39 9.97 8.69 -3.30
N MET A 40 10.48 8.89 -2.06
CA MET A 40 9.98 8.18 -0.89
C MET A 40 8.51 8.52 -0.57
N ALA A 41 8.10 9.78 -0.73
CA ALA A 41 6.71 10.18 -0.54
C ALA A 41 5.78 9.51 -1.59
N ILE A 42 6.19 9.47 -2.87
CA ILE A 42 5.41 8.78 -3.91
C ILE A 42 5.35 7.28 -3.63
N LEU A 43 6.48 6.65 -3.27
CA LEU A 43 6.53 5.24 -2.91
C LEU A 43 5.60 4.93 -1.74
N PHE A 44 5.71 5.67 -0.65
CA PHE A 44 4.94 5.46 0.58
C PHE A 44 3.44 5.57 0.32
N THR A 45 3.00 6.64 -0.35
CA THR A 45 1.59 6.93 -0.52
C THR A 45 0.93 6.21 -1.70
N SER A 46 1.70 5.73 -2.68
CA SER A 46 1.21 4.88 -3.78
C SER A 46 1.43 3.40 -3.49
N GLY A 47 2.42 3.07 -2.67
CA GLY A 47 2.76 1.71 -2.26
C GLY A 47 1.88 1.17 -1.14
N LEU A 48 1.24 2.05 -0.39
CA LEU A 48 0.31 1.73 0.67
C LEU A 48 -1.04 2.34 0.34
N ASP A 49 -2.10 1.67 0.72
CA ASP A 49 -3.47 2.15 0.51
C ASP A 49 -4.17 2.52 1.83
N VAL A 50 -5.49 2.56 1.79
CA VAL A 50 -6.32 2.84 2.97
C VAL A 50 -6.10 1.83 4.11
N GLY A 51 -5.67 0.62 3.80
CA GLY A 51 -5.44 -0.43 4.78
C GLY A 51 -4.44 -0.02 5.86
N LEU A 52 -3.36 0.67 5.50
CA LEU A 52 -2.41 1.22 6.47
C LEU A 52 -3.09 2.04 7.58
N ILE A 53 -4.14 2.77 7.24
CA ILE A 53 -4.79 3.71 8.16
C ILE A 53 -5.96 3.05 8.91
N MET A 54 -6.71 2.19 8.24
CA MET A 54 -7.99 1.70 8.76
C MET A 54 -7.92 0.26 9.32
N PHE A 55 -7.10 -0.62 8.78
CA PHE A 55 -7.08 -2.02 9.17
C PHE A 55 -6.57 -2.29 10.61
N PRO A 56 -5.54 -1.59 11.13
CA PRO A 56 -4.97 -1.97 12.43
C PRO A 56 -5.97 -2.01 13.59
N ILE A 57 -7.00 -1.16 13.56
CA ILE A 57 -7.97 -1.08 14.66
C ILE A 57 -8.78 -2.38 14.82
N PRO A 58 -9.46 -2.92 13.78
CA PRO A 58 -10.09 -4.23 13.88
C PRO A 58 -9.08 -5.36 14.00
N ASP A 59 -7.93 -5.27 13.32
CA ASP A 59 -6.95 -6.35 13.21
C ASP A 59 -6.28 -6.69 14.55
N PHE A 60 -6.00 -5.71 15.42
CA PHE A 60 -5.45 -5.97 16.74
C PHE A 60 -6.34 -6.91 17.57
N ASN A 61 -7.67 -6.78 17.46
CA ASN A 61 -8.60 -7.69 18.12
C ASN A 61 -8.51 -9.11 17.56
N ILE A 62 -8.38 -9.26 16.25
CA ILE A 62 -8.22 -10.56 15.58
C ILE A 62 -6.92 -11.21 16.09
N TYR A 63 -5.81 -10.48 16.03
CA TYR A 63 -4.51 -10.99 16.44
C TYR A 63 -4.42 -11.37 17.92
N ALA A 64 -5.08 -10.62 18.79
CA ALA A 64 -5.10 -10.89 20.22
C ALA A 64 -5.90 -12.16 20.59
N ASN A 65 -6.88 -12.56 19.77
CA ASN A 65 -7.80 -13.65 20.08
C ASN A 65 -7.55 -14.94 19.28
N GLU A 66 -6.78 -14.89 18.21
CA GLU A 66 -6.53 -16.06 17.38
C GLU A 66 -5.28 -16.83 17.85
N ALA A 67 -5.44 -18.12 18.16
CA ALA A 67 -4.38 -18.98 18.68
C ALA A 67 -3.15 -19.09 17.76
N SER A 68 -3.34 -18.97 16.46
CA SER A 68 -2.26 -19.01 15.46
C SER A 68 -1.26 -17.87 15.61
N TYR A 69 -1.64 -16.78 16.25
CA TYR A 69 -0.84 -15.57 16.47
C TYR A 69 -0.22 -15.49 17.88
N ALA A 70 -0.47 -16.47 18.76
CA ALA A 70 -0.02 -16.46 20.14
C ALA A 70 1.52 -16.47 20.34
N PHE A 71 2.30 -16.59 19.26
CA PHE A 71 3.77 -16.55 19.30
C PHE A 71 4.34 -15.13 19.43
N THR A 72 3.52 -14.09 19.26
CA THR A 72 3.94 -12.69 19.30
C THR A 72 2.79 -11.76 19.72
N ASN A 73 3.06 -10.46 19.86
CA ASN A 73 2.04 -9.48 20.20
C ASN A 73 1.36 -8.90 18.93
N PRO A 74 0.13 -8.35 19.04
CA PRO A 74 -0.62 -7.81 17.91
C PRO A 74 0.10 -6.69 17.14
N LEU A 75 0.86 -5.83 17.82
CA LEU A 75 1.62 -4.77 17.18
C LEU A 75 2.74 -5.33 16.28
N ALA A 76 3.43 -6.36 16.74
CA ALA A 76 4.49 -7.01 15.96
C ALA A 76 3.92 -7.72 14.73
N LEU A 77 2.72 -8.30 14.83
CA LEU A 77 2.01 -8.90 13.70
C LEU A 77 1.65 -7.85 12.65
N GLU A 78 0.97 -6.79 13.07
CA GLU A 78 0.57 -5.71 12.17
C GLU A 78 1.79 -5.09 11.48
N PHE A 79 2.84 -4.77 12.26
CA PHE A 79 4.08 -4.28 11.67
C PHE A 79 4.71 -5.28 10.69
N GLY A 80 4.65 -6.58 10.98
CA GLY A 80 5.19 -7.63 10.12
C GLY A 80 4.43 -7.76 8.80
N PHE A 81 3.14 -7.45 8.78
CA PHE A 81 2.32 -7.51 7.56
C PHE A 81 2.49 -6.27 6.67
N TRP A 82 2.93 -5.13 7.21
CA TRP A 82 3.04 -3.85 6.48
C TRP A 82 4.45 -3.29 6.39
N GLY A 83 5.33 -3.70 7.27
CA GLY A 83 6.68 -3.13 7.41
C GLY A 83 7.78 -4.06 6.91
N PHE A 84 8.98 -3.57 6.99
CA PHE A 84 10.27 -4.20 6.76
C PHE A 84 10.34 -5.22 5.60
N LEU A 85 9.98 -6.52 5.81
CA LEU A 85 10.10 -7.55 4.77
C LEU A 85 9.28 -7.25 3.51
N VAL A 86 8.11 -6.65 3.66
CA VAL A 86 7.24 -6.25 2.54
C VAL A 86 7.97 -5.35 1.56
N TRP A 87 8.81 -4.46 2.05
CA TRP A 87 9.60 -3.56 1.21
C TRP A 87 10.70 -4.26 0.41
N GLY A 88 11.05 -5.49 0.79
CA GLY A 88 11.90 -6.37 -0.03
C GLY A 88 11.25 -6.76 -1.36
N PHE A 89 9.91 -6.93 -1.41
CA PHE A 89 9.17 -7.16 -2.66
C PHE A 89 9.30 -5.94 -3.59
N TYR A 90 9.09 -4.74 -3.04
CA TYR A 90 9.23 -3.49 -3.81
C TYR A 90 10.66 -3.29 -4.31
N PHE A 91 11.65 -3.63 -3.50
CA PHE A 91 13.05 -3.54 -3.92
C PHE A 91 13.33 -4.40 -5.15
N THR A 92 12.92 -5.67 -5.14
CA THR A 92 13.16 -6.58 -6.26
C THR A 92 12.44 -6.13 -7.52
N THR A 93 11.20 -5.65 -7.41
CA THR A 93 10.42 -5.19 -8.56
C THR A 93 10.92 -3.84 -9.09
N ILE A 94 11.26 -2.88 -8.24
CA ILE A 94 11.84 -1.60 -8.68
C ILE A 94 13.19 -1.85 -9.37
N PHE A 95 14.05 -2.70 -8.81
CA PHE A 95 15.31 -3.07 -9.44
C PHE A 95 15.08 -3.73 -10.82
N TYR A 96 14.12 -4.66 -10.89
CA TYR A 96 13.74 -5.31 -12.13
C TYR A 96 13.33 -4.29 -13.20
N PHE A 97 12.41 -3.39 -12.90
CA PHE A 97 11.92 -2.41 -13.87
C PHE A 97 12.94 -1.32 -14.23
N CYS A 98 13.88 -0.99 -13.33
CA CYS A 98 14.97 -0.08 -13.66
C CYS A 98 16.06 -0.70 -14.52
N ILE A 99 16.42 -1.98 -14.29
CA ILE A 99 17.65 -2.57 -14.81
C ILE A 99 17.41 -3.71 -15.79
N VAL A 100 16.44 -4.58 -15.49
CA VAL A 100 16.24 -5.83 -16.24
C VAL A 100 15.21 -5.64 -17.35
N GLU A 101 14.05 -5.08 -17.05
CA GLU A 101 12.96 -4.90 -18.02
C GLU A 101 13.35 -4.10 -19.26
N PRO A 102 14.15 -3.02 -19.19
CA PRO A 102 14.58 -2.31 -20.40
C PRO A 102 15.35 -3.18 -21.39
N LYS A 103 15.95 -4.29 -20.92
CA LYS A 103 16.70 -5.24 -21.72
C LYS A 103 15.86 -6.43 -22.17
N LEU A 104 15.10 -7.02 -21.26
CA LEU A 104 14.30 -8.23 -21.51
C LEU A 104 12.97 -7.95 -22.17
N LYS A 105 12.36 -6.79 -21.91
CA LYS A 105 11.05 -6.37 -22.43
C LYS A 105 9.96 -7.41 -22.22
N LEU A 106 9.99 -8.08 -21.05
CA LEU A 106 9.04 -9.13 -20.70
C LEU A 106 7.61 -8.61 -20.68
N PHE A 107 7.40 -7.42 -20.11
CA PHE A 107 6.09 -6.78 -20.04
C PHE A 107 5.63 -6.13 -21.37
N GLU A 108 6.44 -6.18 -22.41
CA GLU A 108 6.02 -5.82 -23.78
C GLU A 108 5.42 -7.01 -24.54
N ILE A 109 5.65 -8.27 -24.09
CA ILE A 109 5.05 -9.47 -24.67
C ILE A 109 3.51 -9.37 -24.52
N PRO A 110 2.73 -9.50 -25.61
CA PRO A 110 1.28 -9.22 -25.58
C PRO A 110 0.51 -9.94 -24.50
N LEU A 111 0.75 -11.24 -24.30
CA LEU A 111 0.07 -12.02 -23.26
C LEU A 111 0.37 -11.49 -21.87
N ILE A 112 1.65 -11.27 -21.54
CA ILE A 112 2.09 -10.76 -20.23
C ILE A 112 1.56 -9.34 -20.02
N LYS A 113 1.66 -8.50 -21.04
CA LYS A 113 1.15 -7.13 -21.01
C LYS A 113 -0.34 -7.07 -20.70
N TRP A 114 -1.15 -7.86 -21.40
CA TRP A 114 -2.60 -7.87 -21.17
C TRP A 114 -2.96 -8.45 -19.80
N THR A 115 -2.34 -9.57 -19.41
CA THR A 115 -2.55 -10.17 -18.06
C THR A 115 -2.21 -9.17 -16.97
N ASN A 116 -1.03 -8.53 -17.05
CA ASN A 116 -0.61 -7.52 -16.09
C ASN A 116 -1.61 -6.36 -15.99
N ASN A 117 -2.10 -5.85 -17.12
CA ASN A 117 -3.05 -4.74 -17.11
C ASN A 117 -4.44 -5.14 -16.57
N ILE A 118 -4.90 -6.36 -16.81
CA ILE A 118 -6.13 -6.87 -16.19
C ILE A 118 -5.96 -6.92 -14.68
N VAL A 119 -4.82 -7.42 -14.19
CA VAL A 119 -4.52 -7.45 -12.74
C VAL A 119 -4.46 -6.03 -12.18
N ILE A 120 -3.77 -5.08 -12.85
CA ILE A 120 -3.69 -3.69 -12.40
C ILE A 120 -5.09 -3.06 -12.29
N ILE A 121 -5.95 -3.23 -13.30
CA ILE A 121 -7.31 -2.69 -13.32
C ILE A 121 -8.16 -3.31 -12.21
N GLY A 122 -8.12 -4.64 -12.08
CA GLY A 122 -8.84 -5.37 -11.04
C GLY A 122 -8.41 -4.95 -9.64
N THR A 123 -7.11 -4.92 -9.39
CA THR A 123 -6.56 -4.51 -8.07
C THR A 123 -6.84 -3.04 -7.76
N CYS A 124 -6.78 -2.16 -8.77
CA CYS A 124 -7.16 -0.75 -8.61
C CYS A 124 -8.62 -0.61 -8.14
N ALA A 125 -9.54 -1.33 -8.77
CA ALA A 125 -10.95 -1.34 -8.36
C ALA A 125 -11.14 -2.00 -6.98
N PHE A 126 -10.35 -3.02 -6.67
CA PHE A 126 -10.39 -3.70 -5.38
C PHE A 126 -9.97 -2.79 -4.22
N SER A 127 -8.97 -1.92 -4.39
CA SER A 127 -8.61 -0.91 -3.39
C SER A 127 -9.76 0.04 -3.09
N ALA A 128 -10.51 0.48 -4.11
CA ALA A 128 -11.69 1.30 -3.91
C ALA A 128 -12.84 0.51 -3.24
N TYR A 129 -12.95 -0.79 -3.52
CA TYR A 129 -13.88 -1.70 -2.87
C TYR A 129 -13.54 -1.91 -1.38
N LEU A 130 -12.27 -2.13 -1.03
CA LEU A 130 -11.84 -2.24 0.37
C LEU A 130 -12.20 -0.97 1.16
N PHE A 131 -11.97 0.21 0.59
CA PHE A 131 -12.39 1.45 1.23
C PHE A 131 -13.89 1.48 1.50
N LEU A 132 -14.71 1.02 0.54
CA LEU A 132 -16.17 0.93 0.71
C LEU A 132 -16.56 -0.03 1.83
N VAL A 133 -15.88 -1.16 1.96
CA VAL A 133 -16.19 -2.21 2.95
C VAL A 133 -15.85 -1.75 4.37
N TYR A 134 -14.69 -1.13 4.58
CA TYR A 134 -14.23 -0.70 5.91
C TYR A 134 -14.82 0.63 6.38
N LEU A 135 -15.45 1.40 5.49
CA LEU A 135 -16.01 2.71 5.83
C LEU A 135 -17.05 2.69 6.98
N PRO A 136 -17.94 1.68 7.09
CA PRO A 136 -18.91 1.58 8.18
C PRO A 136 -18.28 1.43 9.58
N ASP A 137 -17.07 0.88 9.71
CA ASP A 137 -16.37 0.72 10.98
C ASP A 137 -15.92 2.07 11.56
N PHE A 138 -15.78 3.06 10.70
CA PHE A 138 -15.33 4.42 11.05
C PHE A 138 -16.46 5.43 11.10
N ILE A 139 -17.50 5.28 10.27
CA ILE A 139 -18.66 6.14 10.21
C ILE A 139 -19.91 5.32 10.52
N VAL A 140 -20.27 5.33 11.80
CA VAL A 140 -21.43 4.57 12.29
C VAL A 140 -22.70 5.00 11.56
N ALA A 141 -23.50 4.03 11.13
CA ALA A 141 -24.78 4.24 10.44
C ALA A 141 -24.69 5.07 9.13
N ILE A 142 -23.57 5.02 8.42
CA ILE A 142 -23.47 5.62 7.10
C ILE A 142 -24.53 5.00 6.16
N SER A 143 -25.35 5.83 5.53
CA SER A 143 -26.36 5.36 4.58
C SER A 143 -25.71 4.85 3.27
N ASP A 144 -26.30 3.85 2.64
CA ASP A 144 -25.80 3.31 1.37
C ASP A 144 -25.62 4.38 0.27
N PRO A 145 -26.58 5.31 0.05
CA PRO A 145 -26.37 6.36 -0.95
C PRO A 145 -25.16 7.24 -0.66
N LEU A 146 -24.88 7.54 0.62
CA LEU A 146 -23.70 8.35 1.01
C LEU A 146 -22.42 7.54 0.82
N LYS A 147 -22.42 6.27 1.20
CA LYS A 147 -21.27 5.36 1.06
C LYS A 147 -20.86 5.21 -0.41
N TYR A 148 -21.81 4.84 -1.29
CA TYR A 148 -21.53 4.72 -2.73
C TYR A 148 -21.22 6.06 -3.41
N GLY A 149 -21.89 7.13 -2.99
CA GLY A 149 -21.62 8.49 -3.47
C GLY A 149 -20.20 8.94 -3.14
N LEU A 150 -19.73 8.65 -1.93
CA LEU A 150 -18.35 8.95 -1.50
C LEU A 150 -17.34 8.19 -2.33
N VAL A 151 -17.51 6.87 -2.48
CA VAL A 151 -16.59 6.04 -3.30
C VAL A 151 -16.58 6.49 -4.76
N GLY A 152 -17.76 6.75 -5.34
CA GLY A 152 -17.86 7.28 -6.70
C GLY A 152 -17.16 8.62 -6.89
N THR A 153 -17.22 9.49 -5.86
CA THR A 153 -16.52 10.79 -5.85
C THR A 153 -15.02 10.62 -5.73
N VAL A 154 -14.55 9.73 -4.84
CA VAL A 154 -13.13 9.40 -4.67
C VAL A 154 -12.53 8.90 -5.99
N VAL A 155 -13.21 7.96 -6.64
CA VAL A 155 -12.80 7.43 -7.96
C VAL A 155 -12.78 8.54 -9.03
N LEU A 156 -13.76 9.45 -9.01
CA LEU A 156 -13.80 10.58 -9.96
C LEU A 156 -12.61 11.53 -9.76
N ILE A 157 -12.31 11.86 -8.51
CA ILE A 157 -11.15 12.71 -8.19
C ILE A 157 -9.84 12.02 -8.60
N ALA A 158 -9.70 10.72 -8.33
CA ALA A 158 -8.54 9.94 -8.75
C ALA A 158 -8.39 9.92 -10.29
N ALA A 159 -9.47 9.69 -11.03
CA ALA A 159 -9.47 9.73 -12.50
C ALA A 159 -9.12 11.12 -13.04
N ALA A 160 -9.62 12.18 -12.39
CA ALA A 160 -9.31 13.55 -12.78
C ALA A 160 -7.85 13.93 -12.46
N SER A 161 -7.32 13.52 -11.32
CA SER A 161 -5.93 13.78 -10.92
C SER A 161 -4.97 13.01 -11.82
N SER A 162 -5.31 11.78 -12.24
CA SER A 162 -4.49 10.96 -13.11
C SER A 162 -4.26 11.56 -14.51
N THR A 163 -4.92 12.65 -14.87
CA THR A 163 -4.69 13.35 -16.13
C THR A 163 -3.36 14.07 -16.25
N HIS A 164 -2.67 14.39 -15.13
CA HIS A 164 -1.41 15.13 -15.17
C HIS A 164 -0.44 14.70 -14.06
N ILE A 165 0.79 14.31 -14.42
CA ILE A 165 1.82 13.76 -13.52
C ILE A 165 2.17 14.69 -12.33
N ARG A 166 1.95 15.99 -12.44
CA ARG A 166 2.17 16.95 -11.36
C ARG A 166 1.35 16.61 -10.11
N TYR A 167 0.13 16.10 -10.32
CA TYR A 167 -0.78 15.79 -9.21
C TYR A 167 -0.27 14.64 -8.34
N VAL A 168 0.41 13.64 -8.92
CA VAL A 168 1.07 12.58 -8.12
C VAL A 168 1.99 13.17 -7.06
N LYS A 169 2.86 14.10 -7.46
CA LYS A 169 3.82 14.73 -6.52
C LYS A 169 3.10 15.54 -5.43
N ILE A 170 2.10 16.33 -5.82
CA ILE A 170 1.34 17.18 -4.89
C ILE A 170 0.56 16.30 -3.90
N LEU A 171 -0.16 15.31 -4.40
CA LEU A 171 -0.95 14.39 -3.59
C LEU A 171 -0.03 13.59 -2.64
N SER A 172 1.08 13.05 -3.15
CA SER A 172 1.99 12.23 -2.34
C SER A 172 2.65 13.03 -1.21
N ILE A 173 3.14 14.23 -1.49
CA ILE A 173 3.73 15.08 -0.46
C ILE A 173 2.65 15.55 0.54
N GLY A 174 1.49 15.97 0.03
CA GLY A 174 0.37 16.42 0.87
C GLY A 174 -0.16 15.32 1.78
N SER A 175 -0.41 14.12 1.24
CA SER A 175 -0.90 12.98 2.03
C SER A 175 0.13 12.50 3.06
N THR A 176 1.41 12.56 2.74
CA THR A 176 2.48 12.25 3.71
C THR A 176 2.43 13.20 4.91
N TRP A 177 2.29 14.51 4.68
CA TRP A 177 2.17 15.48 5.77
C TRP A 177 0.86 15.34 6.56
N LEU A 178 -0.24 15.04 5.89
CA LEU A 178 -1.53 14.77 6.56
C LEU A 178 -1.44 13.52 7.43
N PHE A 179 -0.75 12.49 6.96
CA PHE A 179 -0.53 11.28 7.74
C PHE A 179 0.33 11.56 8.99
N PHE A 180 1.42 12.31 8.86
CA PHE A 180 2.19 12.73 10.05
C PHE A 180 1.37 13.61 10.99
N GLY A 181 0.51 14.49 10.46
CA GLY A 181 -0.42 15.28 11.26
C GLY A 181 -1.40 14.40 12.04
N LEU A 182 -1.93 13.35 11.41
CA LEU A 182 -2.80 12.36 12.04
C LEU A 182 -2.07 11.60 13.17
N ILE A 183 -0.87 11.10 12.89
CA ILE A 183 -0.03 10.43 13.90
C ILE A 183 0.19 11.34 15.12
N PHE A 184 0.65 12.56 14.88
CA PHE A 184 0.95 13.51 15.95
C PHE A 184 -0.30 13.88 16.75
N GLY A 185 -1.41 14.14 16.06
CA GLY A 185 -2.68 14.49 16.70
C GLY A 185 -3.22 13.38 17.60
N MET A 186 -3.21 12.14 17.13
CA MET A 186 -3.64 10.98 17.93
C MET A 186 -2.67 10.70 19.09
N TRP A 187 -1.36 10.75 18.84
CA TRP A 187 -0.36 10.62 19.87
C TRP A 187 -0.56 11.63 21.00
N TRP A 188 -0.77 12.90 20.64
CA TRP A 188 -1.02 13.98 21.60
C TRP A 188 -2.33 13.79 22.37
N SER A 189 -3.40 13.43 21.68
CA SER A 189 -4.73 13.24 22.28
C SER A 189 -4.83 12.02 23.19
N GLY A 190 -3.97 11.02 22.97
CA GLY A 190 -3.89 9.81 23.81
C GLY A 190 -3.09 10.03 25.09
N ASP A 191 -2.54 11.21 25.33
CA ASP A 191 -1.65 11.51 26.47
C ASP A 191 -0.51 10.47 26.66
N MET A 192 -0.08 9.89 25.54
CA MET A 192 0.85 8.77 25.49
C MET A 192 2.24 9.12 26.04
N GLY A 193 2.67 10.37 25.89
CA GLY A 193 4.02 10.80 26.21
C GLY A 193 5.11 10.10 25.39
N LEU A 194 6.35 10.56 25.51
CA LEU A 194 7.50 9.94 24.81
C LEU A 194 7.85 8.57 25.38
N GLY A 195 7.71 8.39 26.68
CA GLY A 195 7.95 7.12 27.35
C GLY A 195 6.97 6.03 26.91
N GLY A 196 5.68 6.37 26.80
CA GLY A 196 4.64 5.47 26.29
C GLY A 196 4.88 5.08 24.84
N LEU A 197 5.23 6.03 23.98
CA LEU A 197 5.57 5.75 22.58
C LEU A 197 6.78 4.80 22.49
N ALA A 198 7.84 5.08 23.23
CA ALA A 198 9.03 4.23 23.24
C ALA A 198 8.70 2.81 23.74
N SER A 199 7.93 2.69 24.81
CA SER A 199 7.50 1.38 25.34
C SER A 199 6.65 0.61 24.31
N SER A 200 5.70 1.27 23.65
CA SER A 200 4.89 0.63 22.62
C SER A 200 5.76 0.19 21.43
N MET A 201 6.67 1.06 20.94
CA MET A 201 7.58 0.71 19.85
C MET A 201 8.52 -0.47 20.16
N MET A 202 8.86 -0.69 21.44
CA MET A 202 9.68 -1.84 21.85
C MET A 202 8.99 -3.18 21.54
N ASN A 203 7.65 -3.24 21.55
CA ASN A 203 6.89 -4.42 21.18
C ASN A 203 7.12 -4.84 19.72
N ILE A 204 7.52 -3.93 18.85
CA ILE A 204 7.92 -4.26 17.45
C ILE A 204 9.18 -5.14 17.46
N GLY A 205 9.98 -5.13 18.52
CA GLY A 205 11.15 -6.02 18.65
C GLY A 205 10.79 -7.49 18.48
N ASP A 206 9.60 -7.90 18.93
CA ASP A 206 9.11 -9.26 18.77
C ASP A 206 8.95 -9.69 17.30
N TYR A 207 8.64 -8.76 16.40
CA TYR A 207 8.66 -9.04 14.96
C TYR A 207 10.04 -9.50 14.49
N PHE A 208 11.10 -8.80 14.87
CA PHE A 208 12.45 -9.16 14.46
C PHE A 208 12.92 -10.46 15.11
N TYR A 209 12.49 -10.73 16.34
CA TYR A 209 12.76 -11.99 17.02
C TYR A 209 12.07 -13.18 16.34
N ASN A 210 10.84 -12.98 15.86
CA ASN A 210 9.99 -13.99 15.25
C ASN A 210 9.93 -13.90 13.71
N ILE A 211 10.89 -13.23 13.06
CA ILE A 211 10.85 -12.92 11.63
C ILE A 211 10.73 -14.17 10.73
N ASN A 212 11.21 -15.31 11.19
CA ASN A 212 11.08 -16.58 10.51
C ASN A 212 9.63 -17.04 10.30
N HIS A 213 8.71 -16.67 11.19
CA HIS A 213 7.28 -17.01 11.05
C HIS A 213 6.63 -16.29 9.87
N TYR A 214 7.15 -15.12 9.48
CA TYR A 214 6.63 -14.32 8.36
C TYR A 214 7.14 -14.79 6.99
N LEU A 215 7.99 -15.81 6.93
CA LEU A 215 8.50 -16.38 5.67
C LEU A 215 7.52 -17.36 5.02
N ALA A 216 6.47 -17.73 5.72
CA ALA A 216 5.41 -18.61 5.25
C ALA A 216 4.04 -18.06 5.72
N PRO A 217 2.93 -18.43 5.06
CA PRO A 217 1.60 -18.07 5.56
C PRO A 217 1.37 -18.62 6.96
N ILE A 218 1.01 -17.75 7.91
CA ILE A 218 0.67 -18.11 9.30
C ILE A 218 -0.79 -18.59 9.34
N THR A 219 -1.67 -17.83 8.67
CA THR A 219 -3.11 -18.08 8.58
C THR A 219 -3.59 -17.78 7.16
N ASP A 220 -4.86 -18.01 6.86
CA ASP A 220 -5.46 -17.62 5.58
C ASP A 220 -5.48 -16.09 5.42
N TYR A 221 -5.62 -15.34 6.53
CA TYR A 221 -5.54 -13.89 6.52
C TYR A 221 -4.12 -13.39 6.16
N HIS A 222 -3.07 -13.97 6.75
CA HIS A 222 -1.69 -13.67 6.34
C HIS A 222 -1.42 -14.09 4.89
N GLN A 223 -2.00 -15.22 4.45
CA GLN A 223 -1.91 -15.67 3.06
C GLN A 223 -2.46 -14.62 2.09
N PHE A 224 -3.60 -13.98 2.44
CA PHE A 224 -4.15 -12.88 1.66
C PHE A 224 -3.17 -11.70 1.56
N TYR A 225 -2.58 -11.26 2.68
CA TYR A 225 -1.57 -10.19 2.66
C TYR A 225 -0.39 -10.52 1.73
N LEU A 226 0.10 -11.77 1.74
CA LEU A 226 1.18 -12.17 0.86
C LEU A 226 0.78 -12.10 -0.62
N TYR A 227 -0.41 -12.58 -0.99
CA TYR A 227 -0.92 -12.43 -2.37
C TYR A 227 -1.05 -10.95 -2.76
N TRP A 228 -1.58 -10.14 -1.85
CA TRP A 228 -1.70 -8.71 -2.05
C TRP A 228 -0.35 -8.08 -2.34
N TRP A 229 0.65 -8.33 -1.51
CA TRP A 229 1.99 -7.77 -1.67
C TRP A 229 2.69 -8.25 -2.94
N PHE A 230 2.54 -9.51 -3.34
CA PHE A 230 3.06 -9.99 -4.61
C PHE A 230 2.45 -9.22 -5.79
N ALA A 231 1.13 -9.10 -5.86
CA ALA A 231 0.46 -8.37 -6.92
C ALA A 231 0.80 -6.87 -6.87
N TRP A 232 0.69 -6.28 -5.70
CA TRP A 232 0.88 -4.84 -5.48
C TRP A 232 2.31 -4.40 -5.79
N SER A 233 3.32 -5.13 -5.34
CA SER A 233 4.73 -4.80 -5.57
C SER A 233 5.12 -4.80 -7.05
N ILE A 234 4.51 -5.67 -7.89
CA ILE A 234 4.75 -5.65 -9.33
C ILE A 234 4.21 -4.36 -9.95
N MET A 235 2.97 -4.01 -9.63
CA MET A 235 2.30 -2.83 -10.18
C MET A 235 2.96 -1.53 -9.72
N ILE A 236 3.16 -1.42 -8.42
CA ILE A 236 3.79 -0.22 -7.83
C ILE A 236 5.26 -0.16 -8.19
N GLY A 237 5.98 -1.30 -8.22
CA GLY A 237 7.36 -1.36 -8.69
C GLY A 237 7.49 -0.84 -10.12
N GLN A 238 6.59 -1.24 -11.02
CA GLN A 238 6.53 -0.73 -12.39
C GLN A 238 6.25 0.79 -12.44
N PHE A 239 5.38 1.29 -11.56
CA PHE A 239 5.07 2.71 -11.50
C PHE A 239 6.21 3.53 -10.88
N ILE A 240 6.72 3.09 -9.72
CA ILE A 240 7.69 3.83 -8.89
C ILE A 240 9.10 3.82 -9.49
N SER A 241 9.50 2.74 -10.19
CA SER A 241 10.80 2.67 -10.86
C SER A 241 11.08 3.88 -11.75
N ARG A 242 10.05 4.53 -12.28
CA ARG A 242 10.15 5.73 -13.11
C ARG A 242 10.70 6.96 -12.38
N PHE A 243 10.60 7.01 -11.05
CA PHE A 243 10.95 8.18 -10.24
C PHE A 243 12.29 8.06 -9.52
N VAL A 244 12.95 6.90 -9.59
CA VAL A 244 14.25 6.67 -8.93
C VAL A 244 15.33 7.56 -9.55
N SER A 245 16.15 8.19 -8.69
CA SER A 245 17.14 9.20 -9.09
C SER A 245 18.59 8.77 -8.81
N GLY A 246 19.02 7.66 -9.43
CA GLY A 246 20.44 7.25 -9.36
C GLY A 246 20.85 6.66 -8.01
N LEU A 247 19.94 5.96 -7.33
CA LEU A 247 20.28 5.20 -6.13
C LEU A 247 20.98 3.90 -6.50
N LYS A 248 22.11 3.63 -5.86
CA LYS A 248 22.73 2.28 -5.96
C LYS A 248 21.80 1.25 -5.33
N ALA A 249 21.84 0.00 -5.83
CA ALA A 249 20.96 -1.06 -5.36
C ALA A 249 20.97 -1.23 -3.83
N TRP A 250 22.15 -1.17 -3.17
CA TRP A 250 22.23 -1.26 -1.72
C TRP A 250 21.59 -0.04 -1.01
N GLN A 251 21.71 1.15 -1.61
CA GLN A 251 21.07 2.37 -1.07
C GLN A 251 19.55 2.29 -1.24
N LEU A 252 19.09 1.79 -2.38
CA LEU A 252 17.68 1.57 -2.66
C LEU A 252 17.09 0.56 -1.66
N LEU A 253 17.77 -0.59 -1.44
CA LEU A 253 17.33 -1.59 -0.46
C LEU A 253 17.24 -0.99 0.95
N GLY A 254 18.30 -0.33 1.42
CA GLY A 254 18.31 0.29 2.75
C GLY A 254 17.24 1.35 2.91
N ALA A 255 17.05 2.20 1.89
CA ALA A 255 15.99 3.22 1.89
C ALA A 255 14.59 2.59 1.97
N LEU A 256 14.33 1.55 1.18
CA LEU A 256 13.03 0.87 1.16
C LEU A 256 12.73 0.13 2.46
N LEU A 257 13.70 -0.57 3.03
CA LEU A 257 13.50 -1.30 4.30
C LEU A 257 13.26 -0.35 5.48
N VAL A 258 13.93 0.80 5.52
CA VAL A 258 13.97 1.64 6.72
C VAL A 258 12.99 2.81 6.63
N VAL A 259 13.04 3.60 5.55
CA VAL A 259 12.32 4.89 5.51
C VAL A 259 10.80 4.74 5.64
N PRO A 260 10.10 3.85 4.89
CA PRO A 260 8.66 3.68 5.07
C PRO A 260 8.30 2.92 6.36
N SER A 261 9.19 2.05 6.86
CA SER A 261 8.93 1.29 8.09
C SER A 261 8.89 2.17 9.34
N ILE A 262 9.59 3.31 9.36
CA ILE A 262 9.57 4.24 10.50
C ILE A 262 8.18 4.84 10.74
N PRO A 263 7.54 5.52 9.79
CA PRO A 263 6.20 6.07 10.01
C PRO A 263 5.15 4.97 10.25
N ILE A 264 5.29 3.78 9.65
CA ILE A 264 4.43 2.63 9.94
C ILE A 264 4.58 2.21 11.40
N ALA A 265 5.82 2.04 11.88
CA ALA A 265 6.10 1.67 13.26
C ALA A 265 5.51 2.67 14.27
N ILE A 266 5.68 3.96 14.01
CA ILE A 266 5.14 5.02 14.88
C ILE A 266 3.60 4.99 14.85
N TRP A 267 2.99 4.90 13.67
CA TRP A 267 1.54 4.86 13.51
C TRP A 267 0.91 3.69 14.24
N PHE A 268 1.40 2.49 13.99
CA PHE A 268 0.87 1.30 14.64
C PHE A 268 1.12 1.30 16.14
N SER A 269 2.24 1.85 16.62
CA SER A 269 2.51 2.01 18.04
C SER A 269 1.53 2.96 18.72
N VAL A 270 1.12 4.04 18.04
CA VAL A 270 0.09 4.95 18.57
C VAL A 270 -1.25 4.23 18.63
N LEU A 271 -1.66 3.54 17.55
CA LEU A 271 -2.94 2.80 17.56
C LEU A 271 -2.95 1.67 18.57
N TYR A 272 -1.84 0.94 18.70
CA TYR A 272 -1.70 -0.16 19.65
C TYR A 272 -1.79 0.35 21.10
N PHE A 273 -1.27 1.53 21.39
CA PHE A 273 -1.42 2.14 22.70
C PHE A 273 -2.89 2.37 23.08
N TYR A 274 -3.72 2.85 22.14
CA TYR A 274 -5.16 2.94 22.37
C TYR A 274 -5.79 1.57 22.63
N PHE A 275 -5.44 0.59 21.83
CA PHE A 275 -5.94 -0.78 21.96
C PHE A 275 -5.54 -1.41 23.31
N ASP A 276 -4.26 -1.38 23.65
CA ASP A 276 -3.69 -2.02 24.83
C ASP A 276 -4.22 -1.42 26.16
N ASN A 277 -4.53 -0.12 26.15
CA ASN A 277 -5.10 0.58 27.28
C ASN A 277 -6.65 0.61 27.27
N GLY A 278 -7.31 -0.08 26.35
CA GLY A 278 -8.77 -0.09 26.22
C GLY A 278 -9.38 1.29 25.99
N MET A 279 -8.64 2.18 25.31
CA MET A 279 -9.07 3.56 25.07
C MET A 279 -9.92 3.67 23.81
N ASP A 280 -11.06 4.32 23.91
CA ASP A 280 -11.87 4.63 22.73
C ASP A 280 -11.23 5.73 21.89
N ILE A 281 -11.19 5.53 20.56
CA ILE A 281 -10.79 6.56 19.61
C ILE A 281 -11.95 7.54 19.45
N ALA A 282 -11.72 8.80 19.85
CA ALA A 282 -12.72 9.86 19.71
C ALA A 282 -13.21 10.02 18.26
N SER A 283 -14.48 10.34 18.09
CA SER A 283 -15.12 10.45 16.76
C SER A 283 -14.40 11.40 15.81
N ILE A 284 -13.79 12.47 16.32
CA ILE A 284 -13.00 13.39 15.50
C ILE A 284 -11.81 12.71 14.84
N TRP A 285 -11.13 11.79 15.54
CA TRP A 285 -9.99 11.05 15.01
C TRP A 285 -10.43 9.96 14.03
N ARG A 286 -11.57 9.31 14.26
CA ARG A 286 -12.14 8.36 13.28
C ARG A 286 -12.47 9.08 11.97
N ILE A 287 -13.07 10.27 12.02
CA ILE A 287 -13.34 11.10 10.84
C ILE A 287 -12.03 11.55 10.16
N ALA A 288 -11.02 11.95 10.95
CA ALA A 288 -9.71 12.33 10.41
C ALA A 288 -9.02 11.15 9.71
N MET A 289 -9.10 9.94 10.26
CA MET A 289 -8.58 8.71 9.63
C MET A 289 -9.27 8.44 8.30
N VAL A 290 -10.60 8.57 8.23
CA VAL A 290 -11.35 8.46 6.96
C VAL A 290 -10.87 9.53 5.97
N GLY A 291 -10.71 10.78 6.40
CA GLY A 291 -10.24 11.86 5.54
C GLY A 291 -8.84 11.62 4.96
N VAL A 292 -7.89 11.18 5.80
CA VAL A 292 -6.54 10.82 5.35
C VAL A 292 -6.59 9.57 4.48
N GLY A 293 -7.38 8.56 4.85
CA GLY A 293 -7.61 7.34 4.08
C GLY A 293 -8.13 7.63 2.67
N VAL A 294 -9.11 8.52 2.54
CA VAL A 294 -9.63 8.99 1.23
C VAL A 294 -8.49 9.50 0.34
N ILE A 295 -7.58 10.31 0.89
CA ILE A 295 -6.47 10.88 0.11
C ILE A 295 -5.48 9.80 -0.29
N PHE A 296 -5.22 8.80 0.57
CA PHE A 296 -4.39 7.63 0.23
C PHE A 296 -5.03 6.79 -0.88
N VAL A 297 -6.34 6.53 -0.81
CA VAL A 297 -7.07 5.84 -1.88
C VAL A 297 -6.97 6.61 -3.20
N ILE A 298 -7.21 7.93 -3.18
CA ILE A 298 -7.06 8.77 -4.39
C ILE A 298 -5.65 8.63 -4.99
N ASN A 299 -4.61 8.62 -4.15
CA ASN A 299 -3.22 8.51 -4.57
C ASN A 299 -2.91 7.14 -5.21
N SER A 300 -3.35 6.07 -4.58
CA SER A 300 -3.19 4.71 -5.10
C SER A 300 -3.92 4.52 -6.42
N LEU A 301 -5.19 4.93 -6.48
CA LEU A 301 -5.99 4.85 -7.71
C LEU A 301 -5.40 5.73 -8.84
N ASP A 302 -4.97 6.97 -8.54
CA ASP A 302 -4.30 7.86 -9.50
C ASP A 302 -3.07 7.20 -10.12
N SER A 303 -2.23 6.59 -9.28
CA SER A 303 -1.00 5.93 -9.71
C SER A 303 -1.26 4.73 -10.61
N LEU A 304 -2.20 3.86 -10.21
CA LEU A 304 -2.57 2.68 -10.99
C LEU A 304 -3.32 3.03 -12.28
N MET A 305 -4.20 4.04 -12.26
CA MET A 305 -4.89 4.52 -13.46
C MET A 305 -3.88 5.04 -14.49
N ARG A 306 -2.87 5.79 -14.07
CA ARG A 306 -1.79 6.23 -14.96
C ARG A 306 -1.02 5.07 -15.55
N LEU A 307 -0.75 4.06 -14.72
CA LEU A 307 0.02 2.90 -15.14
C LEU A 307 -0.72 2.14 -16.24
N TYR A 308 -1.95 1.67 -15.97
CA TYR A 308 -2.65 0.85 -16.96
C TYR A 308 -3.06 1.64 -18.20
N THR A 309 -3.52 2.90 -18.04
CA THR A 309 -3.92 3.70 -19.20
C THR A 309 -2.76 3.97 -20.15
N ARG A 310 -1.55 4.20 -19.63
CA ARG A 310 -0.33 4.28 -20.43
C ARG A 310 -0.04 2.94 -21.14
N ASN A 311 -0.11 1.84 -20.41
CA ASN A 311 0.21 0.52 -20.94
C ASN A 311 -0.72 0.09 -22.09
N ILE A 312 -2.03 0.39 -21.99
CA ILE A 312 -3.02 0.02 -23.01
C ILE A 312 -3.29 1.14 -24.04
N GLY A 313 -2.61 2.28 -23.93
CA GLY A 313 -2.76 3.40 -24.86
C GLY A 313 -4.05 4.21 -24.70
N MET A 314 -4.70 4.16 -23.52
CA MET A 314 -5.85 5.01 -23.16
C MET A 314 -5.38 6.34 -22.57
N THR A 315 -4.52 7.07 -23.26
CA THR A 315 -3.92 8.30 -22.71
C THR A 315 -4.80 9.53 -22.90
N VAL A 316 -4.53 10.58 -22.13
CA VAL A 316 -5.25 11.87 -22.23
C VAL A 316 -5.07 12.50 -23.61
N GLU A 317 -3.86 12.35 -24.20
CA GLU A 317 -3.54 12.87 -25.52
C GLU A 317 -4.41 12.23 -26.62
N ARG A 318 -4.71 10.95 -26.48
CA ARG A 318 -5.51 10.18 -27.45
C ARG A 318 -7.01 10.36 -27.27
N LEU A 319 -7.49 10.38 -26.04
CA LEU A 319 -8.93 10.40 -25.73
C LEU A 319 -9.48 11.82 -25.49
N GLY A 320 -8.61 12.76 -25.12
CA GLY A 320 -9.00 14.01 -24.51
C GLY A 320 -9.41 13.84 -23.05
N ARG A 321 -9.28 14.92 -22.27
CA ARG A 321 -9.43 14.87 -20.80
C ARG A 321 -10.79 14.33 -20.34
N LEU A 322 -11.89 14.80 -20.94
CA LEU A 322 -13.24 14.40 -20.51
C LEU A 322 -13.49 12.90 -20.73
N LYS A 323 -13.19 12.40 -21.93
CA LYS A 323 -13.39 10.98 -22.24
C LYS A 323 -12.47 10.09 -21.40
N TYR A 324 -11.22 10.52 -21.16
CA TYR A 324 -10.28 9.82 -20.30
C TYR A 324 -10.86 9.67 -18.88
N VAL A 325 -11.30 10.76 -18.25
CA VAL A 325 -11.87 10.76 -16.90
C VAL A 325 -13.14 9.90 -16.84
N ALA A 326 -14.07 10.12 -17.77
CA ALA A 326 -15.32 9.37 -17.81
C ALA A 326 -15.12 7.86 -18.00
N SER A 327 -14.23 7.45 -18.90
CA SER A 327 -13.94 6.04 -19.15
C SER A 327 -13.32 5.37 -17.92
N ASN A 328 -12.32 6.01 -17.30
CA ASN A 328 -11.69 5.45 -16.09
C ASN A 328 -12.66 5.38 -14.92
N TRP A 329 -13.46 6.43 -14.71
CA TRP A 329 -14.50 6.44 -13.68
C TRP A 329 -15.52 5.32 -13.89
N LEU A 330 -16.04 5.15 -15.11
CA LEU A 330 -17.00 4.08 -15.44
C LEU A 330 -16.39 2.69 -15.21
N ILE A 331 -15.16 2.44 -15.67
CA ILE A 331 -14.48 1.16 -15.49
C ILE A 331 -14.35 0.86 -13.98
N MET A 332 -13.84 1.80 -13.20
CA MET A 332 -13.60 1.57 -11.76
C MET A 332 -14.90 1.41 -10.98
N VAL A 333 -15.88 2.28 -11.17
CA VAL A 333 -17.16 2.18 -10.45
C VAL A 333 -17.89 0.89 -10.82
N SER A 334 -17.91 0.51 -12.11
CA SER A 334 -18.52 -0.76 -12.54
C SER A 334 -17.86 -1.96 -11.88
N LEU A 335 -16.54 -1.98 -11.75
CA LEU A 335 -15.81 -3.07 -11.10
C LEU A 335 -16.01 -3.08 -9.58
N VAL A 336 -16.06 -1.92 -8.92
CA VAL A 336 -16.39 -1.82 -7.49
C VAL A 336 -17.78 -2.40 -7.22
N LEU A 337 -18.78 -2.06 -8.05
CA LEU A 337 -20.12 -2.63 -7.94
C LEU A 337 -20.14 -4.14 -8.26
N LEU A 338 -19.32 -4.57 -9.21
CA LEU A 338 -19.17 -6.00 -9.50
C LEU A 338 -18.61 -6.75 -8.29
N TYR A 339 -17.57 -6.25 -7.64
CA TYR A 339 -17.03 -6.85 -6.41
C TYR A 339 -18.07 -6.88 -5.29
N GLN A 340 -18.85 -5.81 -5.12
CA GLN A 340 -19.84 -5.71 -4.06
C GLN A 340 -21.04 -6.67 -4.24
N PHE A 341 -21.47 -6.92 -5.47
CA PHE A 341 -22.76 -7.60 -5.75
C PHE A 341 -22.59 -8.96 -6.44
N THR A 342 -21.42 -9.54 -6.45
CA THR A 342 -21.18 -10.85 -7.06
C THR A 342 -20.48 -11.80 -6.09
N PRO A 343 -20.43 -13.11 -6.42
CA PRO A 343 -19.66 -14.11 -5.66
C PRO A 343 -18.12 -13.85 -5.64
N LEU A 344 -17.66 -12.80 -6.30
CA LEU A 344 -16.27 -12.34 -6.19
C LEU A 344 -16.01 -11.54 -4.90
N GLN A 345 -17.04 -11.33 -4.09
CA GLN A 345 -16.92 -10.80 -2.74
C GLN A 345 -15.99 -11.72 -1.95
N ILE A 346 -14.92 -11.15 -1.42
CA ILE A 346 -14.00 -11.89 -0.56
C ILE A 346 -14.62 -11.85 0.84
N GLU A 347 -15.06 -13.00 1.31
CA GLU A 347 -15.46 -13.21 2.71
C GLU A 347 -14.18 -13.54 3.49
N TRP A 348 -13.91 -12.76 4.52
CA TRP A 348 -12.76 -12.93 5.43
C TRP A 348 -13.11 -13.81 6.60
#